data_773f72487cf1f51ea64527f30019f9e7
#
_entry.id   773f72487cf1f51ea64527f30019f9e7
#
_cell.length_a   1.000
_cell.length_b   1.000
_cell.length_c   1.000
_cell.angle_alpha   90.00
_cell.angle_beta   90.00
_cell.angle_gamma   90.00
#
_symmetry.space_group_name_H-M   'P 1'
#
loop_
_entity.id
_entity.type
_entity.pdbx_description
1 polymer ?
#
loop_
_entity_poly.entity_id
_entity_poly.type
_entity_poly.pdbx_seq_one_letter_code
_entity_poly.pdbx_strand_id
1 'polypeptide(L)'
;VRLPGVSSGLLGERGSWTDYSLASISFGHEIAVTPLQMVAALSAVANGGTLMEPHITKALMRDGKIVEQIKPKKIRRVISKKTSRQMMEILKFVVKDGTGKNAAVEGFDVAGKTGTAQKYITKTKSYSKTEFVSSFIGYAPADAPRLVILVMIDNPKGVHWGSVVAAPVFREIAKKSLRYLNVPSSKERVFILDRA
;
A
#
# COMPACT_ATOMS: atom_id res chain seq x y z
N VAL A 1 -5.87 10.97 -8.71
CA VAL A 1 -6.92 10.58 -9.67
C VAL A 1 -8.10 11.51 -9.46
N ARG A 2 -8.49 12.22 -10.49
CA ARG A 2 -9.72 13.03 -10.49
C ARG A 2 -10.89 12.14 -10.91
N LEU A 3 -11.32 11.26 -10.02
CA LEU A 3 -12.53 10.47 -10.24
C LEU A 3 -13.69 11.13 -9.51
N PRO A 4 -14.91 11.11 -10.07
CA PRO A 4 -16.11 11.56 -9.36
C PRO A 4 -16.28 10.81 -8.03
N GLY A 5 -16.63 11.51 -6.97
CA GLY A 5 -16.89 10.90 -5.66
C GLY A 5 -15.67 10.49 -4.84
N VAL A 6 -14.45 10.87 -5.24
CA VAL A 6 -13.25 10.61 -4.41
C VAL A 6 -13.26 11.51 -3.18
N SER A 7 -13.22 10.89 -2.00
CA SER A 7 -13.05 11.61 -0.73
C SER A 7 -11.63 12.16 -0.58
N SER A 8 -11.49 13.33 0.06
CA SER A 8 -10.19 13.88 0.44
C SER A 8 -9.55 13.16 1.63
N GLY A 9 -10.29 12.27 2.30
CA GLY A 9 -9.90 11.72 3.59
C GLY A 9 -10.14 12.72 4.72
N LEU A 10 -9.72 12.36 5.93
CA LEU A 10 -9.78 13.21 7.12
C LEU A 10 -8.42 13.19 7.81
N LEU A 11 -7.86 14.36 7.99
CA LEU A 11 -6.69 14.59 8.83
C LEU A 11 -6.88 15.95 9.49
N GLY A 12 -6.93 15.98 10.82
CA GLY A 12 -7.04 17.23 11.57
C GLY A 12 -5.90 18.19 11.24
N GLU A 13 -6.18 19.49 11.18
CA GLU A 13 -5.14 20.50 11.03
C GLU A 13 -4.15 20.43 12.21
N ARG A 14 -2.88 20.72 11.98
CA ARG A 14 -1.84 20.65 13.02
C ARG A 14 -2.19 21.49 14.27
N GLY A 15 -2.87 22.61 14.10
CA GLY A 15 -3.30 23.47 15.21
C GLY A 15 -4.38 22.87 16.11
N SER A 16 -5.06 21.80 15.65
CA SER A 16 -6.05 21.06 16.45
C SER A 16 -5.49 19.81 17.13
N TRP A 17 -4.19 19.50 16.93
CA TRP A 17 -3.59 18.31 17.52
C TRP A 17 -3.38 18.48 19.02
N THR A 18 -3.65 17.42 19.75
CA THR A 18 -3.35 17.28 21.19
C THR A 18 -1.96 16.66 21.37
N ASP A 19 -1.46 16.62 22.60
CA ASP A 19 -0.19 15.97 22.95
C ASP A 19 -0.16 14.47 22.56
N TYR A 20 -1.34 13.85 22.42
CA TYR A 20 -1.51 12.44 22.05
C TYR A 20 -1.68 12.23 20.54
N SER A 21 -1.99 13.27 19.75
CA SER A 21 -2.35 13.12 18.34
C SER A 21 -1.23 12.51 17.50
N LEU A 22 0.03 12.88 17.74
CA LEU A 22 1.15 12.29 17.01
C LEU A 22 1.29 10.79 17.25
N ALA A 23 1.14 10.36 18.50
CA ALA A 23 1.15 8.94 18.85
C ALA A 23 -0.06 8.22 18.26
N SER A 24 -1.25 8.79 18.40
CA SER A 24 -2.54 8.27 17.91
C SER A 24 -2.53 8.07 16.40
N ILE A 25 -2.11 9.08 15.63
CA ILE A 25 -1.98 9.02 14.16
C ILE A 25 -0.95 7.97 13.73
N SER A 26 0.13 7.76 14.49
CA SER A 26 1.19 6.82 14.13
C SER A 26 0.73 5.36 14.06
N PHE A 27 -0.32 4.99 14.78
CA PHE A 27 -0.94 3.66 14.70
C PHE A 27 -2.31 3.66 14.01
N GLY A 28 -2.72 4.80 13.40
CA GLY A 28 -3.84 4.87 12.47
C GLY A 28 -5.16 5.35 13.06
N HIS A 29 -5.16 5.99 14.24
CA HIS A 29 -6.30 6.73 14.78
C HIS A 29 -6.24 8.20 14.35
N GLU A 30 -7.32 8.95 14.50
CA GLU A 30 -7.45 10.37 14.14
C GLU A 30 -7.15 10.69 12.65
N ILE A 31 -7.02 9.66 11.82
CA ILE A 31 -6.78 9.77 10.39
C ILE A 31 -7.72 8.83 9.62
N ALA A 32 -8.36 9.35 8.58
CA ALA A 32 -9.08 8.53 7.62
C ALA A 32 -8.56 8.81 6.21
N VAL A 33 -8.17 7.77 5.51
CA VAL A 33 -7.62 7.85 4.16
C VAL A 33 -8.35 6.91 3.22
N THR A 34 -8.41 7.29 1.95
CA THR A 34 -8.94 6.40 0.93
C THR A 34 -7.94 5.29 0.58
N PRO A 35 -8.40 4.14 0.07
CA PRO A 35 -7.52 3.08 -0.43
C PRO A 35 -6.49 3.60 -1.43
N LEU A 36 -6.88 4.53 -2.30
CA LEU A 36 -6.00 5.12 -3.29
C LEU A 36 -4.90 5.98 -2.67
N GLN A 37 -5.22 6.75 -1.62
CA GLN A 37 -4.23 7.53 -0.87
C GLN A 37 -3.21 6.61 -0.18
N MET A 38 -3.66 5.49 0.41
CA MET A 38 -2.76 4.50 1.01
C MET A 38 -1.81 3.87 -0.02
N VAL A 39 -2.35 3.45 -1.18
CA VAL A 39 -1.53 2.90 -2.26
C VAL A 39 -0.54 3.94 -2.78
N ALA A 40 -0.95 5.20 -2.97
CA ALA A 40 -0.06 6.27 -3.41
C ALA A 40 1.05 6.56 -2.38
N ALA A 41 0.73 6.56 -1.09
CA ALA A 41 1.70 6.75 -0.01
C ALA A 41 2.74 5.62 0.03
N LEU A 42 2.30 4.35 0.01
CA LEU A 42 3.24 3.22 -0.01
C LEU A 42 4.03 3.14 -1.32
N SER A 43 3.43 3.54 -2.45
CA SER A 43 4.16 3.66 -3.73
C SER A 43 5.28 4.69 -3.65
N ALA A 44 5.09 5.79 -2.92
CA ALA A 44 6.16 6.76 -2.70
C ALA A 44 7.30 6.16 -1.85
N VAL A 45 6.99 5.32 -0.86
CA VAL A 45 8.02 4.56 -0.12
C VAL A 45 8.75 3.60 -1.07
N ALA A 46 8.02 2.82 -1.85
CA ALA A 46 8.56 1.79 -2.75
C ALA A 46 9.46 2.37 -3.87
N ASN A 47 9.19 3.59 -4.34
CA ASN A 47 9.92 4.20 -5.47
C ASN A 47 11.05 5.15 -5.05
N GLY A 48 11.51 5.09 -3.81
CA GLY A 48 12.61 5.92 -3.32
C GLY A 48 12.20 7.31 -2.83
N GLY A 49 10.94 7.52 -2.49
CA GLY A 49 10.44 8.72 -1.80
C GLY A 49 9.76 9.75 -2.67
N THR A 50 9.31 9.40 -3.87
CA THR A 50 8.65 10.31 -4.79
C THR A 50 7.14 10.04 -4.86
N LEU A 51 6.32 11.05 -4.53
CA LEU A 51 4.88 10.98 -4.75
C LEU A 51 4.56 11.23 -6.21
N MET A 52 3.88 10.28 -6.83
CA MET A 52 3.39 10.36 -8.21
C MET A 52 1.90 10.64 -8.23
N GLU A 53 1.41 11.33 -9.27
CA GLU A 53 -0.03 11.52 -9.48
C GLU A 53 -0.64 10.20 -9.97
N PRO A 54 -1.58 9.59 -9.19
CA PRO A 54 -2.25 8.37 -9.64
C PRO A 54 -3.12 8.65 -10.87
N HIS A 55 -3.06 7.81 -11.88
CA HIS A 55 -3.91 7.86 -13.07
C HIS A 55 -4.25 6.45 -13.55
N ILE A 56 -5.41 6.30 -14.18
CA ILE A 56 -5.92 5.04 -14.73
C ILE A 56 -5.95 5.04 -16.25
N THR A 57 -5.92 6.22 -16.86
CA THR A 57 -5.90 6.38 -18.32
C THR A 57 -4.46 6.29 -18.82
N LYS A 58 -4.17 5.36 -19.72
CA LYS A 58 -2.86 5.21 -20.36
C LYS A 58 -2.73 6.08 -21.61
N ALA A 59 -3.78 6.12 -22.42
CA ALA A 59 -3.84 6.87 -23.66
C ALA A 59 -5.30 7.15 -24.05
N LEU A 60 -5.50 8.22 -24.81
CA LEU A 60 -6.75 8.50 -25.52
C LEU A 60 -6.57 8.08 -26.98
N MET A 61 -7.58 7.40 -27.52
CA MET A 61 -7.56 6.92 -28.90
C MET A 61 -8.75 7.48 -29.67
N ARG A 62 -8.55 7.78 -30.95
CA ARG A 62 -9.60 8.12 -31.93
C ARG A 62 -9.29 7.38 -33.22
N ASP A 63 -10.27 6.69 -33.77
CA ASP A 63 -10.16 5.92 -35.03
C ASP A 63 -8.96 4.95 -35.03
N GLY A 64 -8.74 4.25 -33.89
CA GLY A 64 -7.65 3.29 -33.73
C GLY A 64 -6.24 3.91 -33.56
N LYS A 65 -6.11 5.24 -33.60
CA LYS A 65 -4.85 5.95 -33.41
C LYS A 65 -4.78 6.60 -32.04
N ILE A 66 -3.58 6.57 -31.42
CA ILE A 66 -3.33 7.29 -30.17
C ILE A 66 -3.27 8.78 -30.49
N VAL A 67 -4.20 9.57 -29.91
CA VAL A 67 -4.22 11.04 -30.04
C VAL A 67 -3.52 11.73 -28.87
N GLU A 68 -3.50 11.07 -27.71
CA GLU A 68 -2.80 11.57 -26.51
C GLU A 68 -2.30 10.39 -25.68
N GLN A 69 -1.07 10.45 -25.23
CA GLN A 69 -0.49 9.49 -24.29
C GLN A 69 -0.27 10.14 -22.93
N ILE A 70 -0.93 9.59 -21.91
CA ILE A 70 -0.79 10.10 -20.55
C ILE A 70 0.52 9.59 -19.93
N LYS A 71 1.44 10.51 -19.65
CA LYS A 71 2.72 10.20 -19.01
C LYS A 71 2.62 10.27 -17.49
N PRO A 72 3.39 9.41 -16.76
CA PRO A 72 3.49 9.50 -15.31
C PRO A 72 3.94 10.90 -14.87
N LYS A 73 3.22 11.52 -13.92
CA LYS A 73 3.51 12.85 -13.42
C LYS A 73 4.02 12.79 -11.99
N LYS A 74 5.21 13.33 -11.77
CA LYS A 74 5.78 13.52 -10.44
C LYS A 74 5.13 14.74 -9.78
N ILE A 75 4.64 14.56 -8.53
CA ILE A 75 4.12 15.66 -7.73
C ILE A 75 5.27 16.29 -6.93
N ARG A 76 5.89 15.52 -6.02
CA ARG A 76 7.00 15.99 -5.18
C ARG A 76 7.76 14.83 -4.54
N ARG A 77 8.93 15.11 -4.00
CA ARG A 77 9.60 14.20 -3.07
C ARG A 77 8.98 14.36 -1.68
N VAL A 78 8.60 13.25 -1.04
CA VAL A 78 7.96 13.24 0.29
C VAL A 78 8.88 12.71 1.38
N ILE A 79 9.80 11.80 1.05
CA ILE A 79 10.83 11.29 1.95
C ILE A 79 12.17 11.15 1.18
N SER A 80 13.28 11.07 1.92
CA SER A 80 14.59 10.84 1.34
C SER A 80 14.74 9.40 0.82
N LYS A 81 15.68 9.17 -0.10
CA LYS A 81 16.04 7.80 -0.53
C LYS A 81 16.52 6.95 0.65
N LYS A 82 17.24 7.56 1.61
CA LYS A 82 17.71 6.88 2.82
C LYS A 82 16.53 6.40 3.66
N THR A 83 15.57 7.28 3.93
CA THR A 83 14.35 6.95 4.68
C THR A 83 13.52 5.87 3.98
N SER A 84 13.38 5.95 2.64
CA SER A 84 12.71 4.93 1.85
C SER A 84 13.35 3.55 2.01
N ARG A 85 14.69 3.45 1.97
CA ARG A 85 15.41 2.19 2.20
C ARG A 85 15.21 1.66 3.62
N GLN A 86 15.29 2.53 4.63
CA GLN A 86 15.03 2.13 6.01
C GLN A 86 13.60 1.59 6.20
N MET A 87 12.62 2.25 5.61
CA MET A 87 11.23 1.77 5.61
C MET A 87 11.08 0.43 4.90
N MET A 88 11.76 0.22 3.78
CA MET A 88 11.76 -1.06 3.06
C MET A 88 12.25 -2.19 3.97
N GLU A 89 13.38 -2.03 4.65
CA GLU A 89 13.91 -3.07 5.55
C GLU A 89 12.96 -3.38 6.70
N ILE A 90 12.36 -2.36 7.31
CA ILE A 90 11.35 -2.55 8.36
C ILE A 90 10.15 -3.31 7.83
N LEU A 91 9.63 -2.93 6.65
CA LEU A 91 8.46 -3.57 6.05
C LEU A 91 8.74 -4.99 5.54
N LYS A 92 9.97 -5.30 5.11
CA LYS A 92 10.44 -6.67 4.83
C LYS A 92 10.43 -7.52 6.10
N PHE A 93 10.95 -6.98 7.21
CA PHE A 93 10.97 -7.68 8.48
C PHE A 93 9.55 -8.01 8.97
N VAL A 94 8.58 -7.12 8.79
CA VAL A 94 7.16 -7.37 9.12
C VAL A 94 6.62 -8.62 8.40
N VAL A 95 7.02 -8.83 7.14
CA VAL A 95 6.60 -10.01 6.36
C VAL A 95 7.44 -11.24 6.70
N LYS A 96 8.73 -11.07 6.97
CA LYS A 96 9.63 -12.19 7.28
C LYS A 96 9.35 -12.77 8.67
N ASP A 97 9.28 -11.92 9.70
CA ASP A 97 9.22 -12.35 11.10
C ASP A 97 8.09 -11.71 11.93
N GLY A 98 7.37 -10.74 11.35
CA GLY A 98 6.31 -10.01 12.03
C GLY A 98 4.89 -10.51 11.72
N THR A 99 3.94 -9.60 11.86
CA THR A 99 2.50 -9.85 11.66
C THR A 99 2.12 -10.10 10.20
N GLY A 100 3.02 -9.89 9.25
CA GLY A 100 2.77 -10.03 7.81
C GLY A 100 3.17 -11.37 7.20
N LYS A 101 3.56 -12.38 7.99
CA LYS A 101 4.07 -13.69 7.48
C LYS A 101 3.18 -14.34 6.43
N ASN A 102 1.86 -14.23 6.59
CA ASN A 102 0.90 -14.81 5.65
C ASN A 102 0.86 -14.12 4.26
N ALA A 103 1.54 -12.98 4.11
CA ALA A 103 1.70 -12.29 2.82
C ALA A 103 2.96 -12.70 2.06
N ALA A 104 3.81 -13.56 2.63
CA ALA A 104 5.05 -13.99 1.97
C ALA A 104 4.76 -14.70 0.65
N VAL A 105 5.49 -14.32 -0.39
CA VAL A 105 5.39 -14.90 -1.74
C VAL A 105 6.67 -15.67 -2.05
N GLU A 106 6.54 -16.95 -2.32
CA GLU A 106 7.68 -17.78 -2.66
C GLU A 106 8.48 -17.24 -3.85
N GLY A 107 9.79 -17.17 -3.71
CA GLY A 107 10.69 -16.64 -4.72
C GLY A 107 10.81 -15.11 -4.76
N PHE A 108 10.07 -14.37 -3.92
CA PHE A 108 10.10 -12.91 -3.89
C PHE A 108 10.19 -12.37 -2.47
N ASP A 109 11.04 -11.38 -2.28
CA ASP A 109 10.97 -10.55 -1.08
C ASP A 109 9.74 -9.64 -1.15
N VAL A 110 8.96 -9.63 -0.09
CA VAL A 110 7.77 -8.78 0.07
C VAL A 110 7.99 -7.82 1.21
N ALA A 111 7.62 -6.57 1.00
CA ALA A 111 7.57 -5.54 2.05
C ALA A 111 6.11 -5.11 2.24
N GLY A 112 5.64 -5.08 3.50
CA GLY A 112 4.24 -4.74 3.74
C GLY A 112 3.85 -4.63 5.21
N LYS A 113 2.59 -4.25 5.45
CA LYS A 113 2.04 -4.05 6.79
C LYS A 113 0.58 -4.48 6.85
N THR A 114 0.23 -5.15 7.91
CA THR A 114 -1.16 -5.44 8.30
C THR A 114 -1.84 -4.22 8.91
N GLY A 115 -3.13 -4.10 8.72
CA GLY A 115 -3.99 -3.16 9.44
C GLY A 115 -5.24 -3.87 9.97
N THR A 116 -5.69 -3.44 11.13
CA THR A 116 -6.96 -3.87 11.72
C THR A 116 -7.53 -2.67 12.47
N ALA A 117 -8.35 -1.89 11.77
CA ALA A 117 -8.92 -0.66 12.29
C ALA A 117 -10.36 -0.89 12.74
N GLN A 118 -10.72 -0.42 13.93
CA GLN A 118 -12.10 -0.35 14.36
C GLN A 118 -12.88 0.68 13.54
N LYS A 119 -14.11 0.37 13.16
CA LYS A 119 -14.98 1.32 12.44
C LYS A 119 -15.48 2.40 13.39
N TYR A 120 -15.40 3.65 12.94
CA TYR A 120 -15.96 4.77 13.68
C TYR A 120 -17.47 4.86 13.46
N ILE A 121 -18.22 4.89 14.56
CA ILE A 121 -19.67 4.99 14.58
C ILE A 121 -20.06 6.45 14.80
N THR A 122 -20.49 7.14 13.75
CA THR A 122 -20.85 8.55 13.80
C THR A 122 -21.96 8.87 14.80
N LYS A 123 -22.94 7.97 14.95
CA LYS A 123 -24.07 8.16 15.88
C LYS A 123 -23.63 8.23 17.34
N THR A 124 -22.70 7.38 17.76
CA THR A 124 -22.20 7.31 19.15
C THR A 124 -20.91 8.09 19.36
N LYS A 125 -20.34 8.65 18.28
CA LYS A 125 -19.01 9.32 18.26
C LYS A 125 -17.92 8.46 18.90
N SER A 126 -17.94 7.14 18.65
CA SER A 126 -17.00 6.18 19.22
C SER A 126 -16.57 5.12 18.22
N TYR A 127 -15.51 4.39 18.54
CA TYR A 127 -15.07 3.24 17.73
C TYR A 127 -15.88 1.99 18.08
N SER A 128 -16.27 1.22 17.05
CA SER A 128 -16.98 -0.04 17.22
C SER A 128 -16.09 -1.08 17.91
N LYS A 129 -16.67 -1.88 18.81
CA LYS A 129 -15.99 -3.02 19.43
C LYS A 129 -16.07 -4.30 18.60
N THR A 130 -16.95 -4.34 17.59
CA THR A 130 -17.31 -5.56 16.85
C THR A 130 -17.13 -5.42 15.34
N GLU A 131 -17.04 -4.19 14.82
CA GLU A 131 -16.89 -3.95 13.38
C GLU A 131 -15.50 -3.41 13.07
N PHE A 132 -14.83 -4.03 12.09
CA PHE A 132 -13.45 -3.75 11.74
C PHE A 132 -13.29 -3.57 10.22
N VAL A 133 -12.28 -2.81 9.83
CA VAL A 133 -11.68 -2.83 8.50
C VAL A 133 -10.34 -3.52 8.62
N SER A 134 -10.24 -4.68 8.01
CA SER A 134 -9.04 -5.51 8.03
C SER A 134 -8.29 -5.32 6.73
N SER A 135 -6.99 -5.08 6.81
CA SER A 135 -6.22 -4.79 5.61
C SER A 135 -4.82 -5.38 5.63
N PHE A 136 -4.26 -5.53 4.45
CA PHE A 136 -2.84 -5.70 4.21
C PHE A 136 -2.44 -4.85 3.01
N ILE A 137 -1.41 -4.03 3.18
CA ILE A 137 -0.80 -3.28 2.10
C ILE A 137 0.66 -3.67 1.96
N GLY A 138 1.11 -3.91 0.73
CA GLY A 138 2.50 -4.28 0.50
C GLY A 138 2.92 -4.07 -0.94
N TYR A 139 4.20 -4.27 -1.20
CA TYR A 139 4.78 -4.26 -2.53
C TYR A 139 5.76 -5.42 -2.74
N ALA A 140 5.87 -5.81 -3.97
CA ALA A 140 6.72 -6.91 -4.39
C ALA A 140 7.25 -6.68 -5.82
N PRO A 141 8.50 -7.12 -6.10
CA PRO A 141 9.56 -7.48 -5.16
C PRO A 141 9.98 -6.28 -4.31
N ALA A 142 10.47 -6.48 -3.09
CA ALA A 142 10.80 -5.37 -2.19
C ALA A 142 12.00 -4.54 -2.66
N ASP A 143 13.02 -5.20 -3.21
CA ASP A 143 14.27 -4.61 -3.70
C ASP A 143 14.14 -3.92 -5.08
N ALA A 144 13.19 -4.39 -5.91
CA ALA A 144 12.88 -3.82 -7.23
C ALA A 144 11.36 -3.76 -7.43
N PRO A 145 10.64 -2.85 -6.75
CA PRO A 145 9.19 -2.84 -6.69
C PRO A 145 8.53 -2.72 -8.07
N ARG A 146 7.61 -3.64 -8.35
CA ARG A 146 6.83 -3.67 -9.59
C ARG A 146 5.34 -3.46 -9.33
N LEU A 147 4.87 -3.86 -8.16
CA LEU A 147 3.48 -3.80 -7.77
C LEU A 147 3.36 -3.29 -6.34
N VAL A 148 2.41 -2.40 -6.09
CA VAL A 148 1.87 -2.10 -4.77
C VAL A 148 0.43 -2.58 -4.75
N ILE A 149 0.07 -3.37 -3.76
CA ILE A 149 -1.25 -3.98 -3.64
C ILE A 149 -1.79 -3.68 -2.25
N LEU A 150 -3.03 -3.23 -2.20
CA LEU A 150 -3.81 -3.09 -0.97
C LEU A 150 -5.00 -4.04 -1.04
N VAL A 151 -5.14 -4.87 -0.03
CA VAL A 151 -6.33 -5.68 0.21
C VAL A 151 -7.04 -5.11 1.43
N MET A 152 -8.31 -4.79 1.27
CA MET A 152 -9.19 -4.32 2.35
C MET A 152 -10.42 -5.21 2.41
N ILE A 153 -10.78 -5.64 3.61
CA ILE A 153 -11.98 -6.44 3.88
C ILE A 153 -12.79 -5.68 4.93
N ASP A 154 -13.93 -5.18 4.49
CA ASP A 154 -14.86 -4.44 5.35
C ASP A 154 -15.72 -5.41 6.15
N ASN A 155 -15.68 -5.26 7.46
CA ASN A 155 -16.48 -6.00 8.43
C ASN A 155 -16.44 -7.53 8.23
N PRO A 156 -15.25 -8.17 8.23
CA PRO A 156 -15.14 -9.62 8.10
C PRO A 156 -15.89 -10.31 9.24
N LYS A 157 -16.52 -11.43 8.93
CA LYS A 157 -17.26 -12.23 9.94
C LYS A 157 -16.31 -13.20 10.63
N GLY A 158 -16.42 -13.31 11.95
CA GLY A 158 -15.56 -14.17 12.77
C GLY A 158 -14.19 -13.54 13.01
N VAL A 159 -13.14 -14.09 12.41
CA VAL A 159 -11.77 -13.56 12.57
C VAL A 159 -11.61 -12.26 11.77
N HIS A 160 -11.10 -11.23 12.44
CA HIS A 160 -10.97 -9.89 11.87
C HIS A 160 -9.52 -9.38 11.75
N TRP A 161 -8.52 -10.20 12.04
CA TRP A 161 -7.12 -9.78 11.93
C TRP A 161 -6.67 -9.69 10.47
N GLY A 162 -6.12 -8.54 10.05
CA GLY A 162 -5.62 -8.33 8.70
C GLY A 162 -4.56 -9.35 8.28
N SER A 163 -3.78 -9.86 9.23
CA SER A 163 -2.82 -10.95 9.00
C SER A 163 -3.47 -12.27 8.57
N VAL A 164 -4.71 -12.51 8.98
CA VAL A 164 -5.45 -13.75 8.70
C VAL A 164 -6.34 -13.63 7.49
N VAL A 165 -7.06 -12.51 7.35
CA VAL A 165 -8.07 -12.37 6.31
C VAL A 165 -7.57 -11.64 5.06
N ALA A 166 -6.65 -10.66 5.18
CA ALA A 166 -6.19 -9.85 4.06
C ALA A 166 -4.81 -10.27 3.51
N ALA A 167 -3.87 -10.64 4.38
CA ALA A 167 -2.51 -11.01 3.96
C ALA A 167 -2.46 -12.24 3.03
N PRO A 168 -3.22 -13.34 3.24
CA PRO A 168 -3.25 -14.46 2.30
C PRO A 168 -3.80 -14.06 0.93
N VAL A 169 -4.80 -13.19 0.87
CA VAL A 169 -5.37 -12.68 -0.39
C VAL A 169 -4.33 -11.85 -1.14
N PHE A 170 -3.61 -10.97 -0.42
CA PHE A 170 -2.48 -10.24 -1.01
C PHE A 170 -1.46 -11.20 -1.63
N ARG A 171 -1.05 -12.26 -0.90
CA ARG A 171 -0.09 -13.25 -1.39
C ARG A 171 -0.53 -13.86 -2.71
N GLU A 172 -1.78 -14.30 -2.81
CA GLU A 172 -2.30 -14.92 -4.04
C GLU A 172 -2.36 -13.92 -5.22
N ILE A 173 -2.79 -12.68 -4.96
CA ILE A 173 -2.81 -11.63 -5.99
C ILE A 173 -1.37 -11.32 -6.43
N ALA A 174 -0.45 -11.09 -5.49
CA ALA A 174 0.94 -10.78 -5.81
C ALA A 174 1.61 -11.89 -6.61
N LYS A 175 1.46 -13.16 -6.18
CA LYS A 175 2.01 -14.33 -6.86
C LYS A 175 1.55 -14.41 -8.33
N LYS A 176 0.24 -14.31 -8.56
CA LYS A 176 -0.35 -14.39 -9.90
C LYS A 176 0.07 -13.19 -10.77
N SER A 177 0.07 -11.99 -10.20
CA SER A 177 0.41 -10.76 -10.93
C SER A 177 1.89 -10.68 -11.31
N LEU A 178 2.80 -11.07 -10.41
CA LEU A 178 4.23 -11.11 -10.69
C LEU A 178 4.56 -12.11 -11.80
N ARG A 179 3.90 -13.28 -11.78
CA ARG A 179 4.01 -14.29 -12.85
C ARG A 179 3.48 -13.76 -14.18
N TYR A 180 2.30 -13.14 -14.18
CA TYR A 180 1.70 -12.55 -15.39
C TYR A 180 2.59 -11.47 -16.01
N LEU A 181 3.26 -10.66 -15.17
CA LEU A 181 4.17 -9.61 -15.60
C LEU A 181 5.58 -10.12 -15.93
N ASN A 182 5.81 -11.44 -15.89
CA ASN A 182 7.12 -12.07 -16.12
C ASN A 182 8.23 -11.43 -15.28
N VAL A 183 7.94 -11.12 -14.01
CA VAL A 183 8.94 -10.57 -13.10
C VAL A 183 9.83 -11.71 -12.61
N PRO A 184 11.16 -11.64 -12.82
CA PRO A 184 12.07 -12.69 -12.37
C PRO A 184 12.09 -12.77 -10.83
N SER A 185 12.24 -13.96 -10.29
CA SER A 185 12.36 -14.18 -8.84
C SER A 185 13.59 -13.46 -8.26
N SER A 186 13.62 -13.23 -6.96
CA SER A 186 14.76 -12.60 -6.29
C SER A 186 16.08 -13.39 -6.50
N LYS A 187 16.00 -14.71 -6.58
CA LYS A 187 17.16 -15.58 -6.87
C LYS A 187 17.66 -15.42 -8.32
N GLU A 188 16.75 -15.39 -9.29
CA GLU A 188 17.09 -15.22 -10.70
C GLU A 188 17.70 -13.85 -10.99
N ARG A 189 17.26 -12.81 -10.26
CA ARG A 189 17.81 -11.45 -10.41
C ARG A 189 19.26 -11.34 -9.93
N VAL A 190 19.62 -11.99 -8.85
CA VAL A 190 21.03 -12.05 -8.40
C VAL A 190 21.91 -12.68 -9.50
N PHE A 191 21.45 -13.79 -10.11
CA PHE A 191 22.17 -14.45 -11.21
C PHE A 191 22.37 -13.56 -12.45
N ILE A 192 21.41 -12.69 -12.76
CA ILE A 192 21.49 -11.77 -13.92
C ILE A 192 22.49 -10.63 -13.64
N LEU A 193 22.53 -10.13 -12.41
CA LEU A 193 23.44 -9.04 -12.01
C LEU A 193 24.90 -9.51 -11.91
N ASP A 194 25.14 -10.74 -11.53
CA ASP A 194 26.48 -11.33 -11.44
C ASP A 194 27.10 -11.67 -12.83
N ARG A 195 26.32 -11.60 -13.90
CA ARG A 195 26.74 -11.85 -15.27
C ARG A 195 26.78 -10.62 -16.17
N ALA A 196 26.43 -9.44 -15.65
CA ALA A 196 26.44 -8.16 -16.35
C ALA A 196 27.61 -7.29 -15.92
#